data_160b93fc8e615d9fd27d1d0636d1bd7e
#
_entry.id   160b93fc8e615d9fd27d1d0636d1bd7e
#
_cell.length_a   1.000
_cell.length_b   1.000
_cell.length_c   1.000
_cell.angle_alpha   90.00
_cell.angle_beta   90.00
_cell.angle_gamma   90.00
#
_symmetry.space_group_name_H-M   'P 1'
#
loop_
_entity.id
_entity.type
_entity.pdbx_description
1 polymer ?
#
loop_
_entity_poly.entity_id
_entity_poly.type
_entity_poly.pdbx_seq_one_letter_code
_entity_poly.pdbx_strand_id
1 'polypeptide(L)'
;MKGNSIFKSDGIVLLNKSRGISSFKAINKLKWVIGSSKVGHAGTLDPIAEGLLIVMINNATKFSDNLMKRDKEYFVELELGYETDTYDTEGEVTEKYEGNIDISNEGIVEAVNSFTGEIMQVPPMYSAIKINGEKLYELARKGIEVEREARKVKVYSIREINVEHKEKCRISFYTEVSSGTYIRSLVRDIGRKLGVYATMTKLVRTKIDKYSIEESVLLEEIEEKLGKAKETSGENICKDISNNMEKTKEIIKFKNIECIFNYEKISVSEEKYKKLKNGMTVLVGFKKFKEVHTVTENKLYCIYVKNEMTEQKEFKGIVKVIRKGHDKVYLKREKYFI
;
A
#
# COMPACT_ATOMS: atom_id res chain seq x y z
N MET A 1 -14.47 6.65 25.43
CA MET A 1 -14.70 5.23 25.77
C MET A 1 -13.81 4.38 24.90
N LYS A 2 -12.89 3.58 25.45
CA LYS A 2 -12.14 2.56 24.69
C LYS A 2 -13.11 1.41 24.46
N GLY A 3 -13.81 1.42 23.32
CA GLY A 3 -14.68 0.30 22.93
C GLY A 3 -13.84 -0.96 22.80
N ASN A 4 -14.26 -2.04 23.45
CA ASN A 4 -13.64 -3.35 23.28
C ASN A 4 -13.64 -3.71 21.79
N SER A 5 -12.46 -3.95 21.22
CA SER A 5 -12.33 -4.42 19.84
C SER A 5 -13.00 -5.77 19.71
N ILE A 6 -13.94 -5.87 18.77
CA ILE A 6 -14.65 -7.11 18.46
C ILE A 6 -13.79 -7.97 17.54
N PHE A 7 -13.24 -7.37 16.48
CA PHE A 7 -12.32 -8.04 15.57
C PHE A 7 -10.90 -8.01 16.13
N LYS A 8 -10.47 -9.13 16.70
CA LYS A 8 -9.19 -9.24 17.41
C LYS A 8 -8.03 -9.76 16.56
N SER A 9 -8.28 -10.27 15.36
CA SER A 9 -7.24 -10.85 14.51
C SER A 9 -6.28 -9.79 13.97
N ASP A 10 -4.99 -10.15 13.85
CA ASP A 10 -3.92 -9.33 13.29
C ASP A 10 -3.66 -9.71 11.85
N GLY A 11 -3.79 -8.79 10.90
CA GLY A 11 -3.59 -9.10 9.50
C GLY A 11 -3.91 -7.95 8.56
N ILE A 12 -4.15 -8.28 7.31
CA ILE A 12 -4.46 -7.32 6.27
C ILE A 12 -5.75 -7.68 5.53
N VAL A 13 -6.38 -6.65 4.99
CA VAL A 13 -7.47 -6.74 4.01
C VAL A 13 -7.01 -6.02 2.75
N LEU A 14 -7.21 -6.64 1.61
CA LEU A 14 -7.01 -6.04 0.30
C LEU A 14 -8.32 -5.36 -0.08
N LEU A 15 -8.39 -4.04 0.13
CA LEU A 15 -9.58 -3.26 -0.17
C LEU A 15 -9.47 -2.68 -1.58
N ASN A 16 -10.51 -2.83 -2.41
CA ASN A 16 -10.66 -2.06 -3.63
C ASN A 16 -11.33 -0.73 -3.28
N LYS A 17 -10.55 0.34 -3.29
CA LYS A 17 -11.07 1.68 -2.96
C LYS A 17 -11.80 2.27 -4.16
N SER A 18 -13.06 2.61 -3.99
CA SER A 18 -13.85 3.30 -4.99
C SER A 18 -13.41 4.76 -5.17
N ARG A 19 -13.64 5.34 -6.35
CA ARG A 19 -13.42 6.76 -6.64
C ARG A 19 -14.27 7.67 -5.75
N GLY A 20 -13.80 8.89 -5.48
CA GLY A 20 -14.52 9.92 -4.74
C GLY A 20 -14.43 9.80 -3.21
N ILE A 21 -13.81 8.73 -2.68
CA ILE A 21 -13.60 8.56 -1.25
C ILE A 21 -12.10 8.63 -0.91
N SER A 22 -11.73 9.36 0.14
CA SER A 22 -10.33 9.36 0.61
C SER A 22 -9.94 8.02 1.23
N SER A 23 -8.66 7.64 1.15
CA SER A 23 -8.13 6.43 1.79
C SER A 23 -8.47 6.38 3.29
N PHE A 24 -8.36 7.52 4.00
CA PHE A 24 -8.69 7.62 5.41
C PHE A 24 -10.18 7.32 5.69
N LYS A 25 -11.09 7.86 4.88
CA LYS A 25 -12.53 7.60 5.02
C LYS A 25 -12.86 6.14 4.73
N ALA A 26 -12.23 5.54 3.70
CA ALA A 26 -12.42 4.13 3.35
C ALA A 26 -12.01 3.18 4.49
N ILE A 27 -10.79 3.37 5.06
CA ILE A 27 -10.33 2.51 6.16
C ILE A 27 -11.13 2.69 7.45
N ASN A 28 -11.62 3.91 7.74
CA ASN A 28 -12.47 4.14 8.91
C ASN A 28 -13.86 3.50 8.76
N LYS A 29 -14.43 3.50 7.56
CA LYS A 29 -15.66 2.76 7.29
C LYS A 29 -15.45 1.25 7.53
N LEU A 30 -14.37 0.67 6.94
CA LEU A 30 -14.03 -0.73 7.17
C LEU A 30 -13.83 -1.02 8.66
N LYS A 31 -13.08 -0.17 9.37
CA LYS A 31 -12.87 -0.26 10.83
C LYS A 31 -14.18 -0.36 11.59
N TRP A 32 -15.14 0.49 11.26
CA TRP A 32 -16.45 0.52 11.90
C TRP A 32 -17.24 -0.74 11.58
N VAL A 33 -17.29 -1.14 10.31
CA VAL A 33 -18.06 -2.31 9.84
C VAL A 33 -17.61 -3.60 10.51
N ILE A 34 -16.29 -3.80 10.66
CA ILE A 34 -15.73 -5.02 11.28
C ILE A 34 -15.56 -4.91 12.80
N GLY A 35 -15.78 -3.74 13.39
CA GLY A 35 -15.59 -3.53 14.83
C GLY A 35 -14.14 -3.65 15.29
N SER A 36 -13.17 -3.25 14.47
CA SER A 36 -11.75 -3.23 14.86
C SER A 36 -11.41 -1.98 15.68
N SER A 37 -10.48 -2.10 16.63
CA SER A 37 -10.00 -0.94 17.40
C SER A 37 -8.99 -0.10 16.64
N LYS A 38 -8.21 -0.71 15.76
CA LYS A 38 -7.09 -0.07 15.07
C LYS A 38 -6.98 -0.54 13.63
N VAL A 39 -6.90 0.42 12.70
CA VAL A 39 -6.60 0.20 11.29
C VAL A 39 -5.54 1.18 10.81
N GLY A 40 -4.88 0.83 9.72
CA GLY A 40 -3.95 1.69 8.99
C GLY A 40 -3.90 1.24 7.53
N HIS A 41 -3.25 2.00 6.66
CA HIS A 41 -3.09 1.62 5.25
C HIS A 41 -1.63 1.73 4.80
N ALA A 42 -1.30 1.02 3.73
CA ALA A 42 0.03 1.00 3.12
C ALA A 42 0.07 1.85 1.83
N GLY A 43 0.12 3.15 2.00
CA GLY A 43 0.17 4.11 0.88
C GLY A 43 -1.19 4.69 0.51
N THR A 44 -1.28 6.00 0.64
CA THR A 44 -2.49 6.78 0.32
C THR A 44 -2.82 6.65 -1.18
N LEU A 45 -4.10 6.58 -1.49
CA LEU A 45 -4.69 6.88 -2.79
C LEU A 45 -5.44 8.19 -2.68
N ASP A 46 -5.27 9.06 -3.67
CA ASP A 46 -6.03 10.30 -3.77
C ASP A 46 -7.54 10.02 -3.92
N PRO A 47 -8.45 10.96 -3.65
CA PRO A 47 -9.89 10.73 -3.79
C PRO A 47 -10.27 10.29 -5.21
N ILE A 48 -9.70 10.91 -6.24
CA ILE A 48 -9.92 10.55 -7.65
C ILE A 48 -9.41 9.14 -8.01
N ALA A 49 -8.38 8.66 -7.33
CA ALA A 49 -7.78 7.36 -7.59
C ALA A 49 -8.63 6.21 -7.00
N GLU A 50 -8.57 5.07 -7.67
CA GLU A 50 -9.27 3.82 -7.32
C GLU A 50 -8.27 2.67 -7.13
N GLY A 51 -8.81 1.52 -6.72
CA GLY A 51 -8.08 0.27 -6.75
C GLY A 51 -7.46 -0.15 -5.43
N LEU A 52 -6.42 -0.96 -5.50
CA LEU A 52 -5.88 -1.71 -4.40
C LEU A 52 -5.35 -0.83 -3.26
N LEU A 53 -5.93 -0.99 -2.08
CA LEU A 53 -5.50 -0.37 -0.82
C LEU A 53 -5.30 -1.49 0.22
N ILE A 54 -4.05 -1.73 0.63
CA ILE A 54 -3.78 -2.67 1.71
C ILE A 54 -4.14 -2.01 3.04
N VAL A 55 -5.16 -2.55 3.70
CA VAL A 55 -5.61 -2.12 5.03
C VAL A 55 -5.05 -3.07 6.07
N MET A 56 -4.28 -2.53 6.99
CA MET A 56 -3.72 -3.26 8.12
C MET A 56 -4.66 -3.18 9.32
N ILE A 57 -4.86 -4.31 9.99
CA ILE A 57 -5.77 -4.44 11.12
C ILE A 57 -4.99 -4.78 12.38
N ASN A 58 -5.29 -4.09 13.46
CA ASN A 58 -4.72 -4.26 14.79
C ASN A 58 -3.18 -4.18 14.79
N ASN A 59 -2.45 -5.22 15.24
CA ASN A 59 -1.00 -5.21 15.32
C ASN A 59 -0.30 -5.17 13.95
N ALA A 60 -0.98 -5.52 12.85
CA ALA A 60 -0.43 -5.39 11.51
C ALA A 60 -0.05 -3.94 11.17
N THR A 61 -0.66 -2.95 11.81
CA THR A 61 -0.31 -1.52 11.63
C THR A 61 1.14 -1.19 12.01
N LYS A 62 1.80 -2.05 12.80
CA LYS A 62 3.23 -1.89 13.12
C LYS A 62 4.15 -2.11 11.91
N PHE A 63 3.63 -2.71 10.84
CA PHE A 63 4.36 -3.05 9.61
C PHE A 63 4.09 -2.08 8.46
N SER A 64 3.48 -0.93 8.72
CA SER A 64 3.15 0.08 7.70
C SER A 64 4.35 0.48 6.85
N ASP A 65 5.50 0.76 7.48
CA ASP A 65 6.72 1.16 6.78
C ASP A 65 7.22 0.08 5.79
N ASN A 66 7.02 -1.21 6.13
CA ASN A 66 7.41 -2.32 5.28
C ASN A 66 6.56 -2.40 4.01
N LEU A 67 5.24 -2.22 4.15
CA LEU A 67 4.31 -2.25 3.03
C LEU A 67 4.34 -0.95 2.20
N MET A 68 4.56 0.21 2.82
CA MET A 68 4.63 1.49 2.11
C MET A 68 5.80 1.57 1.12
N LYS A 69 6.92 0.90 1.43
CA LYS A 69 8.14 0.86 0.60
C LYS A 69 8.08 -0.10 -0.58
N ARG A 70 6.97 -0.83 -0.77
CA ARG A 70 6.78 -1.76 -1.88
C ARG A 70 6.50 -1.04 -3.17
N ASP A 71 6.91 -1.63 -4.27
CA ASP A 71 6.63 -1.13 -5.62
C ASP A 71 5.13 -1.25 -5.95
N LYS A 72 4.64 -0.44 -6.86
CA LYS A 72 3.23 -0.35 -7.22
C LYS A 72 3.07 -0.35 -8.73
N GLU A 73 1.98 -0.96 -9.18
CA GLU A 73 1.53 -0.88 -10.56
C GLU A 73 0.23 -0.09 -10.63
N TYR A 74 0.13 0.73 -11.67
CA TYR A 74 -1.04 1.56 -11.93
C TYR A 74 -1.49 1.45 -13.38
N PHE A 75 -2.80 1.46 -13.59
CA PHE A 75 -3.41 1.90 -14.84
C PHE A 75 -3.63 3.40 -14.76
N VAL A 76 -3.19 4.11 -15.79
CA VAL A 76 -3.20 5.58 -15.88
C VAL A 76 -3.95 5.99 -17.12
N GLU A 77 -4.80 7.00 -17.01
CA GLU A 77 -5.37 7.70 -18.16
C GLU A 77 -5.12 9.20 -17.99
N LEU A 78 -4.73 9.85 -19.07
CA LEU A 78 -4.48 11.28 -19.11
C LEU A 78 -5.10 11.90 -20.36
N GLU A 79 -5.35 13.19 -20.30
CA GLU A 79 -5.84 14.01 -21.39
C GLU A 79 -4.81 15.11 -21.67
N LEU A 80 -4.47 15.29 -22.95
CA LEU A 80 -3.58 16.36 -23.40
C LEU A 80 -4.34 17.67 -23.58
N GLY A 81 -3.61 18.79 -23.53
CA GLY A 81 -4.11 20.12 -23.86
C GLY A 81 -4.27 21.04 -22.65
N TYR A 82 -4.15 20.57 -21.43
CA TYR A 82 -4.21 21.44 -20.24
C TYR A 82 -3.51 20.81 -19.04
N GLU A 83 -3.14 21.67 -18.10
CA GLU A 83 -2.59 21.28 -16.79
C GLU A 83 -3.42 21.93 -15.68
N THR A 84 -3.59 21.25 -14.56
CA THR A 84 -4.25 21.76 -13.36
C THR A 84 -3.26 21.91 -12.21
N ASP A 85 -3.60 22.67 -11.18
CA ASP A 85 -2.79 22.86 -9.98
C ASP A 85 -2.56 21.55 -9.19
N THR A 86 -3.49 20.58 -9.30
CA THR A 86 -3.38 19.24 -8.71
C THR A 86 -2.75 18.21 -9.63
N TYR A 87 -2.60 18.53 -10.93
CA TYR A 87 -2.21 17.65 -12.03
C TYR A 87 -3.21 16.50 -12.29
N ASP A 88 -4.45 16.64 -11.77
CA ASP A 88 -5.59 15.76 -12.02
C ASP A 88 -6.87 16.59 -12.24
N THR A 89 -7.98 15.93 -12.54
CA THR A 89 -9.26 16.61 -12.85
C THR A 89 -10.00 17.19 -11.62
N GLU A 90 -9.44 17.09 -10.42
CA GLU A 90 -10.02 17.71 -9.21
C GLU A 90 -9.51 19.14 -8.99
N GLY A 91 -8.46 19.57 -9.71
CA GLY A 91 -7.86 20.89 -9.61
C GLY A 91 -8.40 21.92 -10.60
N GLU A 92 -7.98 23.17 -10.40
CA GLU A 92 -8.27 24.28 -11.31
C GLU A 92 -7.26 24.32 -12.46
N VAL A 93 -7.70 24.65 -13.68
CA VAL A 93 -6.82 24.75 -14.85
C VAL A 93 -5.86 25.92 -14.66
N THR A 94 -4.57 25.64 -14.71
CA THR A 94 -3.48 26.62 -14.60
C THR A 94 -2.83 26.93 -15.93
N GLU A 95 -2.78 25.94 -16.82
CA GLU A 95 -2.17 26.07 -18.14
C GLU A 95 -3.07 25.43 -19.21
N LYS A 96 -3.15 26.04 -20.38
CA LYS A 96 -3.90 25.53 -21.52
C LYS A 96 -3.10 25.69 -22.79
N TYR A 97 -3.13 24.67 -23.63
CA TYR A 97 -2.55 24.72 -24.97
C TYR A 97 -3.58 25.24 -25.97
N GLU A 98 -3.30 26.37 -26.61
CA GLU A 98 -4.25 27.06 -27.48
C GLU A 98 -4.20 26.57 -28.95
N GLY A 99 -3.29 25.64 -29.30
CA GLY A 99 -3.13 25.09 -30.64
C GLY A 99 -3.88 23.77 -30.86
N ASN A 100 -3.89 23.31 -32.09
CA ASN A 100 -4.25 21.94 -32.41
C ASN A 100 -3.13 20.99 -31.94
N ILE A 101 -3.49 19.91 -31.30
CA ILE A 101 -2.53 18.87 -30.87
C ILE A 101 -2.29 17.95 -32.07
N ASP A 102 -1.25 18.27 -32.84
CA ASP A 102 -0.82 17.53 -34.03
C ASP A 102 0.49 16.77 -33.71
N ILE A 103 0.36 15.76 -32.87
CA ILE A 103 1.47 14.90 -32.46
C ILE A 103 1.13 13.47 -32.91
N SER A 104 2.04 12.84 -33.64
CA SER A 104 1.84 11.47 -34.11
C SER A 104 1.77 10.48 -32.93
N ASN A 105 1.09 9.35 -33.12
CA ASN A 105 1.02 8.29 -32.12
C ASN A 105 2.42 7.80 -31.74
N GLU A 106 3.33 7.69 -32.71
CA GLU A 106 4.72 7.27 -32.50
C GLU A 106 5.46 8.27 -31.61
N GLY A 107 5.29 9.58 -31.84
CA GLY A 107 5.89 10.64 -31.03
C GLY A 107 5.36 10.62 -29.58
N ILE A 108 4.06 10.37 -29.40
CA ILE A 108 3.45 10.21 -28.07
C ILE A 108 4.03 8.97 -27.37
N VAL A 109 4.07 7.82 -28.04
CA VAL A 109 4.59 6.57 -27.50
C VAL A 109 6.06 6.70 -27.12
N GLU A 110 6.88 7.35 -27.95
CA GLU A 110 8.28 7.62 -27.67
C GLU A 110 8.45 8.52 -26.43
N ALA A 111 7.68 9.61 -26.35
CA ALA A 111 7.72 10.53 -25.22
C ALA A 111 7.34 9.82 -23.90
N VAL A 112 6.28 9.02 -23.90
CA VAL A 112 5.84 8.26 -22.73
C VAL A 112 6.89 7.23 -22.31
N ASN A 113 7.43 6.44 -23.25
CA ASN A 113 8.44 5.42 -22.99
C ASN A 113 9.75 6.00 -22.46
N SER A 114 10.10 7.24 -22.83
CA SER A 114 11.32 7.89 -22.36
C SER A 114 11.37 8.15 -20.86
N PHE A 115 10.27 8.00 -20.13
CA PHE A 115 10.23 8.08 -18.68
C PHE A 115 10.55 6.73 -18.00
N THR A 116 10.77 5.66 -18.75
CA THR A 116 11.23 4.39 -18.18
C THR A 116 12.67 4.51 -17.69
N GLY A 117 12.92 4.00 -16.49
CA GLY A 117 14.24 4.08 -15.84
C GLY A 117 14.23 4.95 -14.58
N GLU A 118 15.39 5.47 -14.21
CA GLU A 118 15.54 6.40 -13.09
C GLU A 118 15.27 7.83 -13.55
N ILE A 119 14.36 8.52 -12.88
CA ILE A 119 13.98 9.90 -13.19
C ILE A 119 14.06 10.78 -11.95
N MET A 120 14.30 12.07 -12.15
CA MET A 120 14.17 13.09 -11.10
C MET A 120 12.77 13.69 -11.19
N GLN A 121 11.98 13.53 -10.15
CA GLN A 121 10.58 13.97 -10.11
C GLN A 121 10.35 15.01 -9.02
N VAL A 122 9.76 16.14 -9.35
CA VAL A 122 9.27 17.13 -8.40
C VAL A 122 7.89 16.69 -7.89
N PRO A 123 7.74 16.42 -6.59
CA PRO A 123 6.44 16.03 -6.01
C PRO A 123 5.37 17.11 -6.20
N PRO A 124 4.07 16.75 -6.30
CA PRO A 124 3.01 17.75 -6.37
C PRO A 124 2.84 18.50 -5.03
N MET A 125 2.31 19.72 -5.06
CA MET A 125 1.95 20.46 -3.85
C MET A 125 0.90 19.72 -3.01
N TYR A 126 -0.06 19.08 -3.67
CA TYR A 126 -1.07 18.25 -3.03
C TYR A 126 -0.52 16.86 -2.66
N SER A 127 0.47 16.83 -1.74
CA SER A 127 1.08 15.59 -1.24
C SER A 127 1.24 15.59 0.29
N ALA A 128 1.45 14.40 0.86
CA ALA A 128 1.65 14.23 2.30
C ALA A 128 3.10 14.47 2.76
N ILE A 129 3.97 14.94 1.87
CA ILE A 129 5.35 15.32 2.21
C ILE A 129 5.32 16.48 3.18
N LYS A 130 6.23 16.45 4.15
CA LYS A 130 6.40 17.54 5.11
C LYS A 130 7.61 18.38 4.75
N ILE A 131 7.43 19.70 4.76
CA ILE A 131 8.49 20.71 4.72
C ILE A 131 8.33 21.58 5.97
N ASN A 132 9.38 21.76 6.73
CA ASN A 132 9.37 22.52 7.99
C ASN A 132 8.28 22.08 8.99
N GLY A 133 7.92 20.77 8.97
CA GLY A 133 6.92 20.21 9.89
C GLY A 133 5.48 20.24 9.39
N GLU A 134 5.14 21.09 8.41
CA GLU A 134 3.81 21.18 7.80
C GLU A 134 3.72 20.31 6.54
N LYS A 135 2.55 19.73 6.25
CA LYS A 135 2.35 18.93 5.05
C LYS A 135 2.07 19.83 3.84
N LEU A 136 2.64 19.48 2.69
CA LEU A 136 2.48 20.26 1.47
C LEU A 136 1.01 20.50 1.09
N TYR A 137 0.14 19.50 1.21
CA TYR A 137 -1.28 19.68 0.90
C TYR A 137 -2.00 20.66 1.86
N GLU A 138 -1.50 20.84 3.10
CA GLU A 138 -2.04 21.82 4.05
C GLU A 138 -1.64 23.25 3.64
N LEU A 139 -0.42 23.42 3.14
CA LEU A 139 0.07 24.69 2.58
C LEU A 139 -0.65 25.03 1.27
N ALA A 140 -0.80 24.06 0.36
CA ALA A 140 -1.53 24.23 -0.90
C ALA A 140 -2.96 24.74 -0.69
N ARG A 141 -3.69 24.17 0.27
CA ARG A 141 -5.04 24.62 0.64
C ARG A 141 -5.10 26.05 1.20
N LYS A 142 -3.99 26.56 1.71
CA LYS A 142 -3.85 27.96 2.15
C LYS A 142 -3.40 28.87 1.01
N GLY A 143 -3.25 28.37 -0.22
CA GLY A 143 -2.73 29.10 -1.37
C GLY A 143 -1.22 29.37 -1.28
N ILE A 144 -0.50 28.68 -0.41
CA ILE A 144 0.95 28.83 -0.22
C ILE A 144 1.68 27.82 -1.08
N GLU A 145 2.40 28.29 -2.09
CA GLU A 145 3.30 27.46 -2.87
C GLU A 145 4.70 27.48 -2.25
N VAL A 146 5.33 26.28 -2.19
CA VAL A 146 6.67 26.07 -1.63
C VAL A 146 7.55 25.38 -2.67
N GLU A 147 8.78 25.82 -2.78
CA GLU A 147 9.77 25.13 -3.60
C GLU A 147 9.99 23.69 -3.11
N ARG A 148 10.01 22.75 -4.05
CA ARG A 148 10.10 21.31 -3.78
C ARG A 148 11.31 20.74 -4.49
N GLU A 149 12.19 20.11 -3.75
CA GLU A 149 13.33 19.41 -4.31
C GLU A 149 12.88 18.21 -5.14
N ALA A 150 13.47 18.04 -6.31
CA ALA A 150 13.29 16.85 -7.12
C ALA A 150 13.85 15.62 -6.40
N ARG A 151 13.13 14.50 -6.47
CA ARG A 151 13.51 13.24 -5.85
C ARG A 151 13.71 12.15 -6.89
N LYS A 152 14.73 11.35 -6.68
CA LYS A 152 15.01 10.21 -7.53
C LYS A 152 13.95 9.13 -7.29
N VAL A 153 13.26 8.75 -8.36
CA VAL A 153 12.30 7.64 -8.41
C VAL A 153 12.59 6.75 -9.61
N LYS A 154 12.01 5.57 -9.63
CA LYS A 154 12.21 4.63 -10.74
C LYS A 154 10.88 4.19 -11.34
N VAL A 155 10.79 4.30 -12.63
CA VAL A 155 9.73 3.70 -13.46
C VAL A 155 10.30 2.41 -14.03
N TYR A 156 9.82 1.26 -13.55
CA TYR A 156 10.35 -0.03 -13.98
C TYR A 156 9.89 -0.42 -15.37
N SER A 157 8.62 -0.11 -15.69
CA SER A 157 8.02 -0.39 -16.99
C SER A 157 6.87 0.56 -17.30
N ILE A 158 6.67 0.82 -18.58
CA ILE A 158 5.43 1.38 -19.13
C ILE A 158 5.01 0.44 -20.25
N ARG A 159 3.74 0.04 -20.29
CA ARG A 159 3.23 -0.95 -21.25
C ARG A 159 1.79 -0.69 -21.64
N GLU A 160 1.37 -1.29 -22.74
CA GLU A 160 0.00 -1.18 -23.24
C GLU A 160 -0.42 0.29 -23.45
N ILE A 161 0.49 1.07 -24.07
CA ILE A 161 0.20 2.47 -24.38
C ILE A 161 -0.84 2.51 -25.51
N ASN A 162 -1.97 3.13 -25.21
CA ASN A 162 -3.03 3.37 -26.16
C ASN A 162 -3.26 4.87 -26.32
N VAL A 163 -3.34 5.35 -27.55
CA VAL A 163 -3.59 6.75 -27.88
C VAL A 163 -4.93 6.85 -28.62
N GLU A 164 -5.82 7.67 -28.13
CA GLU A 164 -7.14 7.88 -28.70
C GLU A 164 -7.32 9.36 -29.08
N HIS A 165 -7.45 9.61 -30.40
CA HIS A 165 -7.78 10.93 -30.95
C HIS A 165 -9.28 11.00 -31.25
N LYS A 166 -10.04 11.60 -30.34
CA LYS A 166 -11.45 11.96 -30.54
C LYS A 166 -11.58 13.48 -30.41
N GLU A 167 -12.58 13.97 -29.70
CA GLU A 167 -12.69 15.39 -29.35
C GLU A 167 -11.49 15.91 -28.58
N LYS A 168 -10.84 14.99 -27.83
CA LYS A 168 -9.64 15.25 -27.05
C LYS A 168 -8.66 14.09 -27.23
N CYS A 169 -7.36 14.40 -27.20
CA CYS A 169 -6.33 13.39 -27.24
C CYS A 169 -6.15 12.77 -25.85
N ARG A 170 -6.47 11.49 -25.72
CA ARG A 170 -6.32 10.71 -24.50
C ARG A 170 -5.26 9.63 -24.67
N ILE A 171 -4.50 9.42 -23.59
CA ILE A 171 -3.47 8.40 -23.54
C ILE A 171 -3.75 7.55 -22.32
N SER A 172 -3.67 6.23 -22.48
CA SER A 172 -3.73 5.30 -21.34
C SER A 172 -2.57 4.31 -21.39
N PHE A 173 -2.11 3.88 -20.23
CA PHE A 173 -1.03 2.89 -20.12
C PHE A 173 -1.01 2.26 -18.73
N TYR A 174 -0.31 1.12 -18.62
CA TYR A 174 0.09 0.56 -17.33
C TYR A 174 1.53 0.96 -17.02
N THR A 175 1.81 1.23 -15.75
CA THR A 175 3.16 1.54 -15.28
C THR A 175 3.46 0.89 -13.94
N GLU A 176 4.64 0.29 -13.82
CA GLU A 176 5.19 -0.19 -12.57
C GLU A 176 6.27 0.77 -12.07
N VAL A 177 6.15 1.21 -10.82
CA VAL A 177 6.98 2.29 -10.26
C VAL A 177 7.45 1.98 -8.85
N SER A 178 8.59 2.55 -8.50
CA SER A 178 9.12 2.51 -7.14
C SER A 178 8.20 3.25 -6.16
N SER A 179 8.30 2.89 -4.89
CA SER A 179 7.63 3.64 -3.82
C SER A 179 8.02 5.12 -3.84
N GLY A 180 7.05 5.99 -3.59
CA GLY A 180 7.27 7.45 -3.57
C GLY A 180 7.12 8.14 -4.93
N THR A 181 6.88 7.40 -6.02
CA THR A 181 6.56 7.97 -7.32
C THR A 181 5.14 8.52 -7.33
N TYR A 182 4.97 9.76 -7.80
CA TYR A 182 3.68 10.43 -7.98
C TYR A 182 3.27 10.34 -9.45
N ILE A 183 2.21 9.57 -9.73
CA ILE A 183 1.72 9.39 -11.11
C ILE A 183 1.20 10.72 -11.68
N ARG A 184 0.61 11.59 -10.87
CA ARG A 184 0.19 12.93 -11.27
C ARG A 184 1.38 13.77 -11.80
N SER A 185 2.51 13.74 -11.11
CA SER A 185 3.74 14.41 -11.59
C SER A 185 4.28 13.76 -12.87
N LEU A 186 4.21 12.42 -12.99
CA LEU A 186 4.61 11.74 -14.23
C LEU A 186 3.76 12.20 -15.41
N VAL A 187 2.44 12.30 -15.24
CA VAL A 187 1.51 12.79 -16.28
C VAL A 187 1.84 14.23 -16.67
N ARG A 188 2.05 15.13 -15.67
CA ARG A 188 2.49 16.50 -15.93
C ARG A 188 3.78 16.54 -16.77
N ASP A 189 4.77 15.75 -16.37
CA ASP A 189 6.08 15.74 -17.02
C ASP A 189 6.00 15.19 -18.46
N ILE A 190 5.12 14.20 -18.72
CA ILE A 190 4.80 13.70 -20.06
C ILE A 190 4.19 14.84 -20.90
N GLY A 191 3.17 15.53 -20.40
CA GLY A 191 2.53 16.64 -21.13
C GLY A 191 3.50 17.77 -21.45
N ARG A 192 4.35 18.14 -20.49
CA ARG A 192 5.40 19.16 -20.69
C ARG A 192 6.44 18.73 -21.71
N LYS A 193 6.84 17.45 -21.72
CA LYS A 193 7.76 16.90 -22.72
C LYS A 193 7.18 16.93 -24.13
N LEU A 194 5.87 16.70 -24.25
CA LEU A 194 5.14 16.83 -25.53
C LEU A 194 4.87 18.28 -25.93
N GLY A 195 5.09 19.25 -25.02
CA GLY A 195 4.87 20.68 -25.27
C GLY A 195 3.39 21.12 -25.28
N VAL A 196 2.47 20.27 -24.81
CA VAL A 196 1.00 20.51 -24.92
C VAL A 196 0.26 20.38 -23.60
N TYR A 197 0.97 20.24 -22.49
CA TYR A 197 0.41 19.97 -21.15
C TYR A 197 -0.40 18.66 -21.07
N ALA A 198 -0.62 18.15 -19.86
CA ALA A 198 -1.45 16.97 -19.63
C ALA A 198 -2.02 16.95 -18.20
N THR A 199 -3.23 16.41 -18.10
CA THR A 199 -3.93 16.23 -16.82
C THR A 199 -4.36 14.78 -16.66
N MET A 200 -4.13 14.20 -15.49
CA MET A 200 -4.56 12.84 -15.16
C MET A 200 -6.09 12.79 -14.99
N THR A 201 -6.74 11.94 -15.78
CA THR A 201 -8.20 11.76 -15.74
C THR A 201 -8.63 10.52 -14.97
N LYS A 202 -7.78 9.49 -14.95
CA LYS A 202 -8.04 8.24 -14.21
C LYS A 202 -6.75 7.64 -13.67
N LEU A 203 -6.87 7.09 -12.47
CA LEU A 203 -5.78 6.35 -11.82
C LEU A 203 -6.35 5.14 -11.09
N VAL A 204 -5.89 3.94 -11.45
CA VAL A 204 -6.26 2.71 -10.77
C VAL A 204 -5.00 2.00 -10.30
N ARG A 205 -4.83 1.84 -8.99
CA ARG A 205 -3.72 1.02 -8.48
C ARG A 205 -4.06 -0.46 -8.59
N THR A 206 -3.40 -1.14 -9.52
CA THR A 206 -3.66 -2.55 -9.85
C THR A 206 -2.87 -3.52 -8.98
N LYS A 207 -1.62 -3.14 -8.58
CA LYS A 207 -0.79 -3.99 -7.72
C LYS A 207 0.00 -3.23 -6.68
N ILE A 208 0.31 -3.89 -5.59
CA ILE A 208 1.32 -3.52 -4.59
C ILE A 208 2.16 -4.76 -4.33
N ASP A 209 3.41 -4.80 -4.83
CA ASP A 209 4.28 -5.98 -4.78
C ASP A 209 3.54 -7.22 -5.34
N LYS A 210 3.41 -8.28 -4.56
CA LYS A 210 2.70 -9.52 -4.93
C LYS A 210 1.18 -9.47 -4.84
N TYR A 211 0.61 -8.40 -4.31
CA TYR A 211 -0.84 -8.27 -4.13
C TYR A 211 -1.46 -7.58 -5.33
N SER A 212 -2.55 -8.18 -5.83
CA SER A 212 -3.29 -7.72 -7.00
C SER A 212 -4.69 -7.23 -6.63
N ILE A 213 -5.24 -6.33 -7.44
CA ILE A 213 -6.60 -5.81 -7.30
C ILE A 213 -7.65 -6.92 -7.43
N GLU A 214 -7.39 -7.97 -8.20
CA GLU A 214 -8.30 -9.11 -8.39
C GLU A 214 -8.54 -9.89 -7.09
N GLU A 215 -7.56 -9.84 -6.17
CA GLU A 215 -7.70 -10.45 -4.85
C GLU A 215 -8.46 -9.56 -3.85
N SER A 216 -8.75 -8.32 -4.22
CA SER A 216 -9.36 -7.33 -3.33
C SER A 216 -10.88 -7.50 -3.22
N VAL A 217 -11.50 -6.74 -2.35
CA VAL A 217 -12.93 -6.69 -2.12
C VAL A 217 -13.39 -5.24 -2.03
N LEU A 218 -14.54 -4.91 -2.60
CA LEU A 218 -15.14 -3.59 -2.49
C LEU A 218 -15.70 -3.36 -1.07
N LEU A 219 -15.61 -2.12 -0.61
CA LEU A 219 -16.16 -1.75 0.70
C LEU A 219 -17.69 -1.94 0.73
N GLU A 220 -18.35 -1.60 -0.35
CA GLU A 220 -19.78 -1.74 -0.55
C GLU A 220 -20.23 -3.21 -0.46
N GLU A 221 -19.46 -4.15 -1.03
CA GLU A 221 -19.71 -5.59 -0.90
C GLU A 221 -19.59 -6.07 0.55
N ILE A 222 -18.60 -5.55 1.28
CA ILE A 222 -18.43 -5.86 2.71
C ILE A 222 -19.62 -5.34 3.51
N GLU A 223 -20.01 -4.09 3.26
CA GLU A 223 -21.16 -3.45 3.93
C GLU A 223 -22.47 -4.21 3.65
N GLU A 224 -22.71 -4.63 2.41
CA GLU A 224 -23.89 -5.40 2.03
C GLU A 224 -23.92 -6.78 2.71
N LYS A 225 -22.81 -7.55 2.62
CA LYS A 225 -22.75 -8.91 3.16
C LYS A 225 -22.81 -8.95 4.70
N LEU A 226 -22.14 -8.00 5.37
CA LEU A 226 -22.20 -7.86 6.82
C LEU A 226 -23.46 -7.12 7.27
N GLY A 227 -24.02 -6.21 6.46
CA GLY A 227 -25.27 -5.49 6.70
C GLY A 227 -26.50 -6.39 6.58
N LYS A 228 -26.55 -7.28 5.59
CA LYS A 228 -27.61 -8.32 5.48
C LYS A 228 -27.61 -9.30 6.67
N ALA A 229 -26.44 -9.53 7.26
CA ALA A 229 -26.36 -10.27 8.52
C ALA A 229 -26.97 -9.47 9.71
N LYS A 230 -27.10 -8.13 9.59
CA LYS A 230 -27.72 -7.26 10.60
C LYS A 230 -29.26 -7.30 10.57
N GLU A 231 -29.85 -7.38 9.39
CA GLU A 231 -31.33 -7.37 9.23
C GLU A 231 -31.97 -8.69 9.64
N THR A 232 -31.23 -9.80 9.54
CA THR A 232 -31.72 -11.14 9.89
C THR A 232 -31.64 -11.48 11.38
N SER A 233 -30.81 -10.82 12.16
CA SER A 233 -30.55 -11.16 13.57
C SER A 233 -31.09 -10.18 14.62
N GLY A 234 -31.69 -9.07 14.23
CA GLY A 234 -32.45 -8.16 15.13
C GLY A 234 -31.77 -7.60 16.37
N GLU A 235 -30.59 -8.09 16.75
CA GLU A 235 -29.83 -7.67 17.93
C GLU A 235 -28.29 -7.72 17.74
N ASN A 236 -27.65 -6.56 18.03
CA ASN A 236 -26.22 -6.43 18.33
C ASN A 236 -25.20 -6.98 17.32
N ILE A 237 -24.87 -6.17 16.32
CA ILE A 237 -23.74 -6.33 15.38
C ILE A 237 -22.47 -6.84 16.07
N CYS A 238 -22.23 -6.41 17.30
CA CYS A 238 -21.07 -6.76 18.12
C CYS A 238 -21.02 -8.23 18.51
N LYS A 239 -22.16 -8.85 18.76
CA LYS A 239 -22.24 -10.28 19.12
C LYS A 239 -22.09 -11.17 17.89
N ASP A 240 -22.65 -10.75 16.74
CA ASP A 240 -22.60 -11.54 15.52
C ASP A 240 -21.19 -11.63 14.93
N ILE A 241 -20.41 -10.55 14.94
CA ILE A 241 -19.01 -10.57 14.49
C ILE A 241 -18.15 -11.43 15.40
N SER A 242 -18.32 -11.38 16.72
CA SER A 242 -17.57 -12.21 17.66
C SER A 242 -17.92 -13.69 17.55
N ASN A 243 -19.19 -14.01 17.32
CA ASN A 243 -19.67 -15.39 17.17
C ASN A 243 -19.39 -15.97 15.79
N ASN A 244 -19.22 -15.13 14.75
CA ASN A 244 -18.98 -15.50 13.35
C ASN A 244 -17.66 -14.97 12.80
N MET A 245 -16.62 -14.96 13.61
CA MET A 245 -15.30 -14.39 13.24
C MET A 245 -14.74 -14.98 11.94
N GLU A 246 -14.84 -16.29 11.73
CA GLU A 246 -14.31 -16.95 10.52
C GLU A 246 -15.12 -16.53 9.29
N LYS A 247 -16.44 -16.43 9.38
CA LYS A 247 -17.28 -15.91 8.29
C LYS A 247 -16.95 -14.45 7.97
N THR A 248 -16.71 -13.63 8.99
CA THR A 248 -16.29 -12.24 8.79
C THR A 248 -14.94 -12.18 8.06
N LYS A 249 -13.95 -13.01 8.43
CA LYS A 249 -12.66 -13.12 7.76
C LYS A 249 -12.81 -13.53 6.29
N GLU A 250 -13.69 -14.45 5.99
CA GLU A 250 -13.98 -14.89 4.62
C GLU A 250 -14.57 -13.73 3.80
N ILE A 251 -15.59 -13.04 4.31
CA ILE A 251 -16.26 -11.91 3.63
C ILE A 251 -15.26 -10.81 3.28
N ILE A 252 -14.39 -10.43 4.22
CA ILE A 252 -13.39 -9.38 4.02
C ILE A 252 -12.10 -9.89 3.33
N LYS A 253 -12.06 -11.16 2.92
CA LYS A 253 -10.86 -11.82 2.36
C LYS A 253 -9.61 -11.58 3.23
N PHE A 254 -9.76 -11.77 4.53
CA PHE A 254 -8.73 -11.49 5.51
C PHE A 254 -7.49 -12.36 5.29
N LYS A 255 -6.32 -11.73 5.30
CA LYS A 255 -5.02 -12.42 5.24
C LYS A 255 -4.27 -12.21 6.56
N ASN A 256 -3.78 -13.29 7.14
CA ASN A 256 -3.00 -13.23 8.38
C ASN A 256 -1.74 -12.39 8.20
N ILE A 257 -1.28 -11.78 9.29
CA ILE A 257 -0.14 -10.85 9.33
C ILE A 257 1.15 -11.42 8.72
N GLU A 258 1.36 -12.73 8.80
CA GLU A 258 2.54 -13.41 8.26
C GLU A 258 2.66 -13.28 6.73
N CYS A 259 1.54 -13.08 6.02
CA CYS A 259 1.55 -12.92 4.57
C CYS A 259 2.29 -11.66 4.09
N ILE A 260 2.53 -10.69 5.00
CA ILE A 260 3.27 -9.45 4.70
C ILE A 260 4.73 -9.75 4.34
N PHE A 261 5.26 -10.89 4.82
CA PHE A 261 6.69 -11.20 4.75
C PHE A 261 6.99 -12.39 3.85
N ASN A 262 8.10 -12.28 3.12
CA ASN A 262 8.69 -13.37 2.33
C ASN A 262 9.95 -13.94 3.01
N TYR A 263 10.02 -13.86 4.36
CA TYR A 263 11.16 -14.38 5.10
C TYR A 263 11.00 -15.86 5.41
N GLU A 264 12.13 -16.56 5.46
CA GLU A 264 12.15 -17.95 5.92
C GLU A 264 11.60 -18.09 7.34
N LYS A 265 10.95 -19.23 7.60
CA LYS A 265 10.27 -19.50 8.87
C LYS A 265 11.16 -20.32 9.80
N ILE A 266 11.30 -19.89 11.04
CA ILE A 266 11.97 -20.67 12.11
C ILE A 266 11.06 -20.81 13.32
N SER A 267 11.17 -21.95 14.02
CA SER A 267 10.40 -22.20 15.23
C SER A 267 11.31 -22.19 16.45
N VAL A 268 10.89 -21.49 17.50
CA VAL A 268 11.57 -21.45 18.79
C VAL A 268 10.64 -21.89 19.91
N SER A 269 11.23 -22.23 21.09
CA SER A 269 10.45 -22.52 22.30
C SER A 269 9.84 -21.24 22.88
N GLU A 270 8.77 -21.37 23.66
CA GLU A 270 8.13 -20.28 24.39
C GLU A 270 9.13 -19.52 25.28
N GLU A 271 10.06 -20.24 25.95
CA GLU A 271 11.11 -19.62 26.76
C GLU A 271 12.00 -18.67 25.92
N LYS A 272 12.45 -19.12 24.74
CA LYS A 272 13.26 -18.30 23.85
C LYS A 272 12.48 -17.10 23.29
N TYR A 273 11.20 -17.30 22.99
CA TYR A 273 10.32 -16.21 22.59
C TYR A 273 10.20 -15.14 23.68
N LYS A 274 9.96 -15.52 24.94
CA LYS A 274 9.91 -14.58 26.06
C LYS A 274 11.20 -13.76 26.20
N LYS A 275 12.37 -14.40 26.04
CA LYS A 275 13.68 -13.71 26.02
C LYS A 275 13.76 -12.71 24.86
N LEU A 276 13.39 -13.11 23.64
CA LEU A 276 13.35 -12.22 22.48
C LEU A 276 12.38 -11.05 22.68
N LYS A 277 11.18 -11.32 23.20
CA LYS A 277 10.18 -10.30 23.50
C LYS A 277 10.71 -9.23 24.45
N ASN A 278 11.54 -9.62 25.41
CA ASN A 278 12.20 -8.71 26.35
C ASN A 278 13.49 -8.06 25.80
N GLY A 279 13.79 -8.25 24.51
CA GLY A 279 14.95 -7.63 23.85
C GLY A 279 16.26 -8.39 24.00
N MET A 280 16.24 -9.55 24.67
CA MET A 280 17.43 -10.37 24.85
C MET A 280 17.81 -11.11 23.57
N THR A 281 19.09 -11.39 23.41
CA THR A 281 19.60 -12.27 22.36
C THR A 281 19.37 -13.72 22.74
N VAL A 282 18.98 -14.55 21.77
CA VAL A 282 18.81 -15.99 21.96
C VAL A 282 19.68 -16.80 21.00
N LEU A 283 20.12 -17.95 21.47
CA LEU A 283 20.88 -18.93 20.69
C LEU A 283 19.95 -19.98 20.09
N VAL A 284 20.10 -20.22 18.79
CA VAL A 284 19.36 -21.23 18.04
C VAL A 284 20.32 -22.10 17.24
N GLY A 285 20.22 -23.42 17.37
CA GLY A 285 21.05 -24.35 16.60
C GLY A 285 20.72 -24.37 15.12
N PHE A 286 21.69 -24.67 14.27
CA PHE A 286 21.55 -24.71 12.82
C PHE A 286 20.44 -25.64 12.31
N LYS A 287 20.12 -26.72 13.02
CA LYS A 287 19.02 -27.64 12.68
C LYS A 287 17.63 -26.97 12.53
N LYS A 288 17.49 -25.71 12.97
CA LYS A 288 16.24 -24.95 12.87
C LYS A 288 16.11 -24.20 11.52
N PHE A 289 17.17 -24.14 10.74
CA PHE A 289 17.20 -23.44 9.45
C PHE A 289 17.12 -24.46 8.32
N LYS A 290 16.39 -24.15 7.24
CA LYS A 290 16.28 -25.03 6.08
C LYS A 290 17.62 -25.19 5.38
N GLU A 291 18.31 -24.08 5.18
CA GLU A 291 19.59 -24.00 4.45
C GLU A 291 20.61 -23.22 5.30
N VAL A 292 21.46 -23.94 5.99
CA VAL A 292 22.45 -23.37 6.92
C VAL A 292 23.46 -22.45 6.22
N HIS A 293 23.83 -22.75 4.98
CA HIS A 293 24.77 -21.95 4.20
C HIS A 293 24.22 -20.56 3.83
N THR A 294 22.88 -20.41 3.76
CA THR A 294 22.22 -19.13 3.47
C THR A 294 22.06 -18.23 4.70
N VAL A 295 22.39 -18.72 5.88
CA VAL A 295 22.30 -17.94 7.13
C VAL A 295 23.46 -16.96 7.17
N THR A 296 23.17 -15.69 7.05
CA THR A 296 24.15 -14.58 7.11
C THR A 296 23.74 -13.58 8.18
N GLU A 297 24.69 -12.77 8.65
CA GLU A 297 24.38 -11.66 9.55
C GLU A 297 23.41 -10.68 8.86
N ASN A 298 22.55 -10.08 9.67
CA ASN A 298 21.45 -9.21 9.25
C ASN A 298 20.29 -9.89 8.49
N LYS A 299 20.38 -11.20 8.15
CA LYS A 299 19.25 -11.91 7.53
C LYS A 299 18.06 -11.96 8.49
N LEU A 300 16.86 -11.74 7.93
CA LEU A 300 15.61 -11.72 8.67
C LEU A 300 14.85 -13.05 8.54
N TYR A 301 14.17 -13.44 9.61
CA TYR A 301 13.36 -14.64 9.67
C TYR A 301 12.02 -14.37 10.35
N CYS A 302 10.96 -15.02 9.87
CA CYS A 302 9.70 -15.10 10.58
C CYS A 302 9.80 -16.10 11.72
N ILE A 303 9.47 -15.68 12.94
CA ILE A 303 9.53 -16.53 14.11
C ILE A 303 8.16 -17.09 14.48
N TYR A 304 8.13 -18.38 14.79
CA TYR A 304 6.95 -19.12 15.20
C TYR A 304 7.18 -19.79 16.55
N VAL A 305 6.13 -19.83 17.35
CA VAL A 305 6.11 -20.58 18.59
C VAL A 305 5.00 -21.63 18.50
N LYS A 306 5.28 -22.86 18.93
CA LYS A 306 4.27 -23.92 19.01
C LYS A 306 3.37 -23.62 20.21
N ASN A 307 2.07 -23.50 19.97
CA ASN A 307 1.08 -23.43 21.03
C ASN A 307 0.94 -24.80 21.68
N GLU A 308 1.15 -24.89 23.00
CA GLU A 308 1.14 -26.16 23.73
C GLU A 308 -0.25 -26.82 23.75
N MET A 309 -1.33 -26.03 23.66
CA MET A 309 -2.70 -26.55 23.71
C MET A 309 -3.20 -27.01 22.34
N THR A 310 -2.87 -26.27 21.27
CA THR A 310 -3.40 -26.54 19.92
C THR A 310 -2.41 -27.25 19.02
N GLU A 311 -1.16 -27.43 19.45
CA GLU A 311 -0.02 -27.90 18.66
C GLU A 311 0.32 -27.07 17.43
N GLN A 312 -0.46 -26.05 17.12
CA GLN A 312 -0.26 -25.17 15.98
C GLN A 312 0.89 -24.20 16.20
N LYS A 313 1.59 -23.86 15.12
CA LYS A 313 2.65 -22.85 15.14
C LYS A 313 2.05 -21.47 14.91
N GLU A 314 2.19 -20.60 15.88
CA GLU A 314 1.72 -19.22 15.81
C GLU A 314 2.87 -18.28 15.42
N PHE A 315 2.61 -17.39 14.45
CA PHE A 315 3.53 -16.33 14.10
C PHE A 315 3.66 -15.32 15.25
N LYS A 316 4.89 -15.00 15.63
CA LYS A 316 5.18 -14.09 16.76
C LYS A 316 5.96 -12.84 16.36
N GLY A 317 6.46 -12.75 15.14
CA GLY A 317 7.19 -11.57 14.65
C GLY A 317 8.41 -11.91 13.83
N ILE A 318 9.33 -10.95 13.75
CA ILE A 318 10.55 -11.04 12.95
C ILE A 318 11.78 -10.94 13.84
N VAL A 319 12.73 -11.77 13.55
CA VAL A 319 14.06 -11.76 14.18
C VAL A 319 15.14 -11.54 13.14
N LYS A 320 16.24 -10.96 13.58
CA LYS A 320 17.44 -10.74 12.80
C LYS A 320 18.60 -11.58 13.33
N VAL A 321 19.38 -12.13 12.43
CA VAL A 321 20.68 -12.75 12.77
C VAL A 321 21.66 -11.64 13.11
N ILE A 322 22.17 -11.62 14.34
CA ILE A 322 23.20 -10.65 14.76
C ILE A 322 24.60 -11.23 14.76
N ARG A 323 24.73 -12.55 14.80
CA ARG A 323 26.00 -13.28 14.73
C ARG A 323 25.77 -14.72 14.34
N LYS A 324 26.63 -15.26 13.46
CA LYS A 324 26.73 -16.67 13.11
C LYS A 324 27.94 -17.28 13.84
N GLY A 325 27.73 -18.29 14.65
CA GLY A 325 28.77 -19.10 15.27
C GLY A 325 29.02 -20.39 14.49
N HIS A 326 29.82 -21.29 15.04
CA HIS A 326 30.22 -22.53 14.37
C HIS A 326 29.04 -23.51 14.20
N ASP A 327 28.18 -23.63 15.21
CA ASP A 327 27.02 -24.56 15.26
C ASP A 327 25.70 -23.89 15.68
N LYS A 328 25.73 -22.59 15.96
CA LYS A 328 24.61 -21.81 16.50
C LYS A 328 24.52 -20.44 15.86
N VAL A 329 23.30 -19.89 15.89
CA VAL A 329 22.98 -18.56 15.40
C VAL A 329 22.45 -17.72 16.56
N TYR A 330 22.94 -16.49 16.66
CA TYR A 330 22.48 -15.52 17.63
C TYR A 330 21.37 -14.68 16.97
N LEU A 331 20.17 -14.74 17.54
CA LEU A 331 19.00 -14.02 17.06
C LEU A 331 18.63 -12.91 18.03
N LYS A 332 18.24 -11.77 17.48
CA LYS A 332 17.65 -10.65 18.21
C LYS A 332 16.33 -10.27 17.57
N ARG A 333 15.39 -9.76 18.38
CA ARG A 333 14.14 -9.23 17.83
C ARG A 333 14.42 -8.06 16.89
N GLU A 334 13.70 -7.99 15.81
CA GLU A 334 13.64 -6.82 14.94
C GLU A 334 12.53 -5.86 15.44
N LYS A 335 12.39 -4.68 14.86
CA LYS A 335 11.47 -3.61 15.25
C LYS A 335 10.00 -4.08 15.44
N TYR A 336 9.60 -5.15 14.77
CA TYR A 336 8.21 -5.59 14.63
C TYR A 336 7.89 -6.89 15.36
N PHE A 337 8.24 -7.00 16.62
CA PHE A 337 7.93 -8.18 17.42
C PHE A 337 6.53 -8.05 18.06
N ILE A 338 5.65 -9.06 17.87
CA ILE A 338 4.26 -9.07 18.36
C ILE A 338 4.20 -9.70 19.75
#